data_89deeac9385cf2b2f59ffa292d4edd47
#
_entry.id   89deeac9385cf2b2f59ffa292d4edd47
#
_cell.length_a   1.000
_cell.length_b   1.000
_cell.length_c   1.000
_cell.angle_alpha   90.00
_cell.angle_beta   90.00
_cell.angle_gamma   90.00
#
_symmetry.space_group_name_H-M   'P 1'
#
loop_
_entity.id
_entity.type
_entity.pdbx_description
1 polymer ?
#
loop_
_entity_poly.entity_id
_entity_poly.type
_entity_poly.pdbx_seq_one_letter_code
_entity_poly.pdbx_strand_id
1 'polypeptide(L)'
;MDDGTSNKIDMVAGGTTIMKALVVYDSKFGNTERIAQVIGNALGSSYEVEVLQVGTMVPDPFEGLELLIVGSPTQQFNPTKGIKNFLKSLPSNGLKGIKVAAFDTRLTIEDIKEVAILSFFVRIFGYAAKPIANGLKRKGGELVLPPEGFYVQGMEGPLVEGEFERAEEWARQIIAAQ
;
A
#
# COMPACT_ATOMS: atom_id res chain seq x y z
N MET A 1 -54.05 -39.15 -8.18
CA MET A 1 -52.67 -39.45 -7.67
C MET A 1 -51.73 -38.73 -8.59
N ASP A 2 -51.46 -37.54 -8.17
CA ASP A 2 -50.63 -36.58 -8.94
C ASP A 2 -49.34 -36.40 -8.18
N ASP A 3 -48.26 -36.95 -8.78
CA ASP A 3 -46.95 -36.98 -8.16
C ASP A 3 -46.16 -35.74 -8.66
N GLY A 4 -46.35 -34.67 -7.91
CA GLY A 4 -45.66 -33.40 -8.17
C GLY A 4 -44.22 -33.39 -7.71
N THR A 5 -43.31 -34.02 -8.46
CA THR A 5 -41.87 -33.87 -8.22
C THR A 5 -41.42 -32.48 -8.64
N SER A 6 -41.48 -31.55 -7.70
CA SER A 6 -40.88 -30.22 -7.82
C SER A 6 -39.36 -30.37 -7.85
N ASN A 7 -38.80 -30.25 -9.05
CA ASN A 7 -37.36 -30.22 -9.28
C ASN A 7 -36.83 -28.87 -8.81
N LYS A 8 -36.36 -28.86 -7.52
CA LYS A 8 -35.60 -27.73 -6.98
C LYS A 8 -34.25 -27.67 -7.72
N ILE A 9 -34.19 -26.79 -8.68
CA ILE A 9 -32.93 -26.39 -9.27
C ILE A 9 -32.21 -25.58 -8.21
N ASP A 10 -31.27 -26.21 -7.50
CA ASP A 10 -30.31 -25.50 -6.67
C ASP A 10 -29.44 -24.64 -7.59
N MET A 11 -29.80 -23.38 -7.71
CA MET A 11 -28.91 -22.36 -8.27
C MET A 11 -27.76 -22.18 -7.27
N VAL A 12 -26.66 -22.90 -7.48
CA VAL A 12 -25.39 -22.57 -6.88
C VAL A 12 -24.95 -21.24 -7.50
N ALA A 13 -25.30 -20.16 -6.85
CA ALA A 13 -24.75 -18.86 -7.13
C ALA A 13 -23.26 -18.92 -6.69
N GLY A 14 -22.39 -19.31 -7.62
CA GLY A 14 -20.95 -19.14 -7.51
C GLY A 14 -20.62 -17.64 -7.58
N GLY A 15 -20.95 -16.89 -6.53
CA GLY A 15 -20.50 -15.53 -6.37
C GLY A 15 -18.99 -15.57 -6.16
N THR A 16 -18.23 -15.20 -7.18
CA THR A 16 -16.81 -14.88 -7.01
C THR A 16 -16.75 -13.73 -6.02
N THR A 17 -16.33 -13.99 -4.79
CA THR A 17 -16.10 -12.92 -3.80
C THR A 17 -14.98 -12.05 -4.36
N ILE A 18 -15.31 -10.85 -4.79
CA ILE A 18 -14.32 -9.89 -5.27
C ILE A 18 -13.58 -9.38 -4.05
N MET A 19 -12.30 -9.70 -3.98
CA MET A 19 -11.40 -9.24 -2.91
C MET A 19 -11.19 -7.73 -3.06
N LYS A 20 -11.24 -6.99 -1.94
CA LYS A 20 -11.02 -5.54 -1.94
C LYS A 20 -9.60 -5.19 -1.52
N ALA A 21 -8.99 -4.26 -2.23
CA ALA A 21 -7.71 -3.68 -1.87
C ALA A 21 -7.81 -2.15 -1.79
N LEU A 22 -7.12 -1.58 -0.83
CA LEU A 22 -7.02 -0.14 -0.63
C LEU A 22 -5.56 0.29 -0.64
N VAL A 23 -5.22 1.25 -1.50
CA VAL A 23 -3.91 1.91 -1.52
C VAL A 23 -4.08 3.32 -0.96
N VAL A 24 -3.57 3.56 0.24
CA VAL A 24 -3.55 4.89 0.88
C VAL A 24 -2.18 5.52 0.72
N TYR A 25 -2.15 6.72 0.20
CA TYR A 25 -0.88 7.44 0.02
C TYR A 25 -0.96 8.89 0.47
N ASP A 26 0.20 9.48 0.71
CA ASP A 26 0.39 10.93 0.72
C ASP A 26 1.43 11.29 -0.33
N SER A 27 1.30 12.48 -0.93
CA SER A 27 2.21 12.92 -1.97
C SER A 27 2.37 14.44 -1.91
N LYS A 28 3.62 14.91 -2.07
CA LYS A 28 3.92 16.35 -2.09
C LYS A 28 4.16 16.87 -3.52
N PHE A 29 4.86 16.09 -4.33
CA PHE A 29 5.28 16.45 -5.70
C PHE A 29 4.73 15.48 -6.76
N GLY A 30 3.75 14.64 -6.41
CA GLY A 30 3.10 13.71 -7.33
C GLY A 30 3.83 12.37 -7.53
N ASN A 31 5.08 12.21 -7.09
CA ASN A 31 5.83 10.98 -7.34
C ASN A 31 5.25 9.77 -6.60
N THR A 32 4.92 9.91 -5.30
CA THR A 32 4.28 8.85 -4.51
C THR A 32 2.90 8.49 -5.05
N GLU A 33 2.14 9.49 -5.50
CA GLU A 33 0.85 9.31 -6.15
C GLU A 33 0.97 8.44 -7.39
N ARG A 34 1.92 8.74 -8.29
CA ARG A 34 2.15 7.95 -9.51
C ARG A 34 2.48 6.49 -9.19
N ILE A 35 3.34 6.24 -8.20
CA ILE A 35 3.64 4.88 -7.74
C ILE A 35 2.38 4.20 -7.18
N ALA A 36 1.58 4.91 -6.36
CA ALA A 36 0.33 4.37 -5.82
C ALA A 36 -0.66 3.98 -6.93
N GLN A 37 -0.79 4.79 -7.98
CA GLN A 37 -1.64 4.50 -9.14
C GLN A 37 -1.15 3.28 -9.92
N VAL A 38 0.15 3.16 -10.16
CA VAL A 38 0.75 2.00 -10.84
C VAL A 38 0.50 0.72 -10.04
N ILE A 39 0.72 0.75 -8.72
CA ILE A 39 0.43 -0.38 -7.84
C ILE A 39 -1.05 -0.74 -7.90
N GLY A 40 -1.95 0.24 -7.78
CA GLY A 40 -3.39 0.03 -7.84
C GLY A 40 -3.83 -0.61 -9.15
N ASN A 41 -3.33 -0.12 -10.28
CA ASN A 41 -3.62 -0.67 -11.60
C ASN A 41 -3.15 -2.13 -11.73
N ALA A 42 -1.95 -2.45 -11.23
CA ALA A 42 -1.41 -3.80 -11.28
C ALA A 42 -2.19 -4.79 -10.41
N LEU A 43 -2.72 -4.34 -9.25
CA LEU A 43 -3.59 -5.13 -8.38
C LEU A 43 -4.98 -5.37 -8.97
N GLY A 44 -5.47 -4.49 -9.84
CA GLY A 44 -6.82 -4.52 -10.42
C GLY A 44 -7.15 -5.79 -11.20
N SER A 45 -6.16 -6.64 -11.51
CA SER A 45 -6.37 -7.96 -12.10
C SER A 45 -6.94 -9.00 -11.10
N SER A 46 -6.77 -8.77 -9.80
CA SER A 46 -7.13 -9.72 -8.72
C SER A 46 -8.03 -9.09 -7.65
N TYR A 47 -8.11 -7.77 -7.60
CA TYR A 47 -8.83 -7.00 -6.59
C TYR A 47 -9.73 -5.93 -7.20
N GLU A 48 -10.83 -5.60 -6.49
CA GLU A 48 -11.45 -4.30 -6.60
C GLU A 48 -10.58 -3.30 -5.81
N VAL A 49 -9.96 -2.35 -6.50
CA VAL A 49 -8.93 -1.48 -5.92
C VAL A 49 -9.40 -0.04 -5.82
N GLU A 50 -9.28 0.53 -4.64
CA GLU A 50 -9.35 1.98 -4.43
C GLU A 50 -7.96 2.54 -4.15
N VAL A 51 -7.65 3.70 -4.76
CA VAL A 51 -6.39 4.43 -4.54
C VAL A 51 -6.74 5.81 -4.03
N LEU A 52 -6.44 6.08 -2.74
CA LEU A 52 -6.88 7.28 -2.05
C LEU A 52 -5.71 8.05 -1.43
N GLN A 53 -5.71 9.36 -1.62
CA GLN A 53 -4.82 10.23 -0.87
C GLN A 53 -5.30 10.34 0.57
N VAL A 54 -4.39 10.32 1.53
CA VAL A 54 -4.72 10.52 2.94
C VAL A 54 -5.42 11.88 3.14
N GLY A 55 -6.51 11.88 3.90
CA GLY A 55 -7.35 13.07 4.11
C GLY A 55 -8.54 13.20 3.16
N THR A 56 -8.61 12.41 2.08
CA THR A 56 -9.79 12.35 1.20
C THR A 56 -10.65 11.12 1.45
N MET A 57 -10.34 10.36 2.49
CA MET A 57 -10.99 9.10 2.78
C MET A 57 -12.46 9.30 3.16
N VAL A 58 -13.33 8.51 2.52
CA VAL A 58 -14.75 8.38 2.86
C VAL A 58 -14.92 7.58 4.17
N PRO A 59 -16.07 7.71 4.87
CA PRO A 59 -16.35 6.89 6.04
C PRO A 59 -16.29 5.40 5.72
N ASP A 60 -15.56 4.65 6.56
CA ASP A 60 -15.42 3.20 6.55
C ASP A 60 -14.89 2.55 5.25
N PRO A 61 -13.65 2.87 4.82
CA PRO A 61 -13.02 2.23 3.67
C PRO A 61 -12.55 0.79 3.98
N PHE A 62 -12.76 0.30 5.19
CA PHE A 62 -12.22 -1.00 5.65
C PHE A 62 -13.22 -2.15 5.57
N GLU A 63 -14.50 -1.88 5.27
CA GLU A 63 -15.50 -2.94 5.16
C GLU A 63 -15.18 -3.89 3.98
N GLY A 64 -14.96 -5.16 4.30
CA GLY A 64 -14.58 -6.20 3.32
C GLY A 64 -13.18 -6.05 2.75
N LEU A 65 -12.31 -5.24 3.39
CA LEU A 65 -10.93 -5.03 2.95
C LEU A 65 -10.07 -6.26 3.28
N GLU A 66 -9.36 -6.75 2.28
CA GLU A 66 -8.41 -7.87 2.42
C GLU A 66 -6.95 -7.44 2.33
N LEU A 67 -6.68 -6.34 1.60
CA LEU A 67 -5.34 -5.81 1.42
C LEU A 67 -5.30 -4.30 1.62
N LEU A 68 -4.41 -3.83 2.51
CA LEU A 68 -4.11 -2.42 2.71
C LEU A 68 -2.65 -2.13 2.36
N ILE A 69 -2.43 -1.26 1.39
CA ILE A 69 -1.10 -0.76 1.05
C ILE A 69 -1.00 0.71 1.46
N VAL A 70 0.08 1.09 2.14
CA VAL A 70 0.28 2.48 2.58
C VAL A 70 1.61 3.02 2.07
N GLY A 71 1.54 4.18 1.39
CA GLY A 71 2.68 4.86 0.80
C GLY A 71 2.90 6.29 1.30
N SER A 72 4.15 6.72 1.38
CA SER A 72 4.54 8.08 1.80
C SER A 72 5.83 8.51 1.14
N PRO A 73 6.01 9.80 0.77
CA PRO A 73 7.36 10.29 0.54
C PRO A 73 8.14 10.26 1.84
N THR A 74 9.43 9.92 1.77
CA THR A 74 10.33 10.03 2.92
C THR A 74 10.67 11.50 3.15
N GLN A 75 10.26 12.03 4.29
CA GLN A 75 10.59 13.37 4.76
C GLN A 75 11.38 13.27 6.06
N GLN A 76 12.64 13.75 6.07
CA GLN A 76 13.51 13.67 7.26
C GLN A 76 13.49 12.26 7.90
N PHE A 77 13.64 11.21 7.08
CA PHE A 77 13.62 9.78 7.46
C PHE A 77 12.28 9.26 7.99
N ASN A 78 11.20 9.99 7.81
CA ASN A 78 9.90 9.68 8.36
C ASN A 78 8.80 9.74 7.30
N PRO A 79 7.66 9.04 7.52
CA PRO A 79 6.44 9.32 6.77
C PRO A 79 5.92 10.73 7.06
N THR A 80 5.13 11.26 6.14
CA THR A 80 4.45 12.54 6.32
C THR A 80 3.57 12.57 7.57
N LYS A 81 3.23 13.78 8.02
CA LYS A 81 2.29 13.97 9.14
C LYS A 81 0.92 13.35 8.84
N GLY A 82 0.46 13.44 7.57
CA GLY A 82 -0.79 12.84 7.13
C GLY A 82 -0.81 11.33 7.36
N ILE A 83 0.20 10.61 6.87
CA ILE A 83 0.33 9.16 7.06
C ILE A 83 0.53 8.79 8.54
N LYS A 84 1.29 9.56 9.31
CA LYS A 84 1.41 9.32 10.77
C LYS A 84 0.07 9.44 11.50
N ASN A 85 -0.74 10.44 11.14
CA ASN A 85 -2.07 10.62 11.72
C ASN A 85 -3.02 9.49 11.30
N PHE A 86 -3.00 9.11 10.02
CA PHE A 86 -3.75 7.95 9.53
C PHE A 86 -3.43 6.67 10.32
N LEU A 87 -2.15 6.33 10.48
CA LEU A 87 -1.75 5.15 11.27
C LEU A 87 -2.18 5.23 12.74
N LYS A 88 -2.21 6.43 13.32
CA LYS A 88 -2.70 6.63 14.70
C LYS A 88 -4.22 6.48 14.81
N SER A 89 -4.98 6.93 13.81
CA SER A 89 -6.45 6.86 13.81
C SER A 89 -6.98 5.43 13.67
N LEU A 90 -6.19 4.51 13.11
CA LEU A 90 -6.58 3.10 13.03
C LEU A 90 -6.84 2.52 14.43
N PRO A 91 -7.96 1.81 14.64
CA PRO A 91 -8.25 1.17 15.93
C PRO A 91 -7.17 0.15 16.32
N SER A 92 -7.02 -0.13 17.59
CA SER A 92 -6.19 -1.25 18.06
C SER A 92 -6.77 -2.56 17.48
N ASN A 93 -5.91 -3.37 16.86
CA ASN A 93 -6.32 -4.58 16.13
C ASN A 93 -7.32 -4.36 14.98
N GLY A 94 -7.49 -3.11 14.51
CA GLY A 94 -8.41 -2.78 13.41
C GLY A 94 -8.02 -3.39 12.07
N LEU A 95 -6.79 -3.87 11.93
CA LEU A 95 -6.28 -4.56 10.74
C LEU A 95 -6.13 -6.07 10.96
N LYS A 96 -6.74 -6.64 12.01
CA LYS A 96 -6.67 -8.08 12.24
C LYS A 96 -7.32 -8.86 11.09
N GLY A 97 -6.56 -9.77 10.47
CA GLY A 97 -6.99 -10.55 9.31
C GLY A 97 -6.82 -9.80 7.97
N ILE A 98 -6.35 -8.56 7.98
CA ILE A 98 -6.06 -7.79 6.77
C ILE A 98 -4.56 -7.91 6.46
N LYS A 99 -4.25 -8.26 5.22
CA LYS A 99 -2.89 -8.24 4.68
C LYS A 99 -2.44 -6.81 4.46
N VAL A 100 -1.18 -6.51 4.76
CA VAL A 100 -0.67 -5.15 4.64
C VAL A 100 0.67 -5.10 3.93
N ALA A 101 0.91 -4.00 3.20
CA ALA A 101 2.20 -3.68 2.62
C ALA A 101 2.51 -2.18 2.78
N ALA A 102 3.78 -1.82 2.68
CA ALA A 102 4.22 -0.45 2.85
C ALA A 102 5.29 -0.06 1.83
N PHE A 103 5.18 1.13 1.28
CA PHE A 103 6.21 1.67 0.40
C PHE A 103 6.53 3.14 0.71
N ASP A 104 7.65 3.61 0.20
CA ASP A 104 7.95 5.03 0.17
C ASP A 104 8.59 5.46 -1.16
N THR A 105 8.60 6.77 -1.39
CA THR A 105 9.47 7.39 -2.38
C THR A 105 10.59 8.12 -1.68
N ARG A 106 11.83 7.92 -2.18
CA ARG A 106 13.06 8.36 -1.54
C ARG A 106 14.11 8.81 -2.54
N LEU A 107 15.06 9.63 -2.09
CA LEU A 107 16.24 9.97 -2.86
C LEU A 107 17.12 8.74 -3.12
N THR A 108 17.86 8.76 -4.24
CA THR A 108 18.90 7.75 -4.49
C THR A 108 20.02 7.85 -3.46
N ILE A 109 20.77 6.76 -3.28
CA ILE A 109 21.93 6.76 -2.38
C ILE A 109 23.05 7.68 -2.92
N GLU A 110 23.13 7.85 -4.23
CA GLU A 110 24.10 8.75 -4.87
C GLU A 110 23.80 10.21 -4.53
N ASP A 111 22.55 10.64 -4.62
CA ASP A 111 22.14 12.00 -4.23
C ASP A 111 22.37 12.26 -2.72
N ILE A 112 22.33 11.21 -1.90
CA ILE A 112 22.55 11.29 -0.45
C ILE A 112 24.04 11.31 -0.10
N LYS A 113 24.91 10.65 -0.89
CA LYS A 113 26.35 10.56 -0.61
C LYS A 113 27.09 11.89 -0.71
N GLU A 114 26.57 12.85 -1.47
CA GLU A 114 27.12 14.20 -1.50
C GLU A 114 27.07 14.91 -0.12
N VAL A 115 26.23 14.40 0.79
CA VAL A 115 26.16 14.87 2.17
C VAL A 115 26.48 13.70 3.11
N ALA A 116 27.77 13.54 3.47
CA ALA A 116 28.25 12.42 4.30
C ALA A 116 27.48 12.22 5.62
N ILE A 117 27.01 13.32 6.22
CA ILE A 117 26.13 13.32 7.40
C ILE A 117 24.77 12.66 7.10
N LEU A 118 24.18 12.90 5.92
CA LEU A 118 22.86 12.38 5.55
C LEU A 118 22.88 10.85 5.36
N SER A 119 23.96 10.31 4.79
CA SER A 119 24.14 8.85 4.62
C SER A 119 24.25 8.11 5.95
N PHE A 120 24.84 8.73 6.98
CA PHE A 120 24.90 8.20 8.34
C PHE A 120 23.50 8.13 8.97
N PHE A 121 22.70 9.18 8.82
CA PHE A 121 21.33 9.22 9.35
C PHE A 121 20.40 8.23 8.64
N VAL A 122 20.51 8.05 7.32
CA VAL A 122 19.76 7.02 6.58
C VAL A 122 20.08 5.63 7.11
N ARG A 123 21.34 5.35 7.43
CA ARG A 123 21.77 4.06 7.97
C ARG A 123 21.19 3.77 9.35
N ILE A 124 20.96 4.80 10.18
CA ILE A 124 20.42 4.66 11.55
C ILE A 124 18.90 4.68 11.56
N PHE A 125 18.29 5.64 10.89
CA PHE A 125 16.84 5.89 10.97
C PHE A 125 16.05 5.21 9.87
N GLY A 126 16.69 4.85 8.77
CA GLY A 126 16.05 4.22 7.61
C GLY A 126 15.18 5.19 6.82
N TYR A 127 14.14 4.65 6.18
CA TYR A 127 13.20 5.36 5.32
C TYR A 127 11.77 5.22 5.82
N ALA A 128 10.82 5.97 5.24
CA ALA A 128 9.44 6.04 5.70
C ALA A 128 8.69 4.70 5.65
N ALA A 129 8.99 3.82 4.69
CA ALA A 129 8.28 2.54 4.53
C ALA A 129 8.39 1.62 5.76
N LYS A 130 9.54 1.59 6.43
CA LYS A 130 9.75 0.75 7.63
C LYS A 130 8.88 1.18 8.83
N PRO A 131 8.85 2.47 9.25
CA PRO A 131 7.90 2.92 10.27
C PRO A 131 6.44 2.75 9.89
N ILE A 132 6.07 2.87 8.59
CA ILE A 132 4.71 2.57 8.11
C ILE A 132 4.38 1.09 8.36
N ALA A 133 5.21 0.16 7.87
CA ALA A 133 5.01 -1.28 8.06
C ALA A 133 4.90 -1.66 9.55
N ASN A 134 5.77 -1.09 10.39
CA ASN A 134 5.71 -1.30 11.83
C ASN A 134 4.42 -0.75 12.45
N GLY A 135 3.91 0.38 11.94
CA GLY A 135 2.64 0.96 12.34
C GLY A 135 1.46 0.03 12.03
N LEU A 136 1.40 -0.47 10.78
CA LEU A 136 0.36 -1.40 10.32
C LEU A 136 0.38 -2.72 11.12
N LYS A 137 1.56 -3.30 11.35
CA LYS A 137 1.71 -4.50 12.20
C LYS A 137 1.21 -4.29 13.63
N ARG A 138 1.51 -3.14 14.25
CA ARG A 138 0.99 -2.80 15.58
C ARG A 138 -0.53 -2.66 15.64
N LYS A 139 -1.18 -2.42 14.50
CA LYS A 139 -2.63 -2.39 14.36
C LYS A 139 -3.25 -3.75 14.00
N GLY A 140 -2.45 -4.81 13.98
CA GLY A 140 -2.88 -6.18 13.74
C GLY A 140 -2.73 -6.65 12.30
N GLY A 141 -2.22 -5.82 11.40
CA GLY A 141 -2.02 -6.17 9.99
C GLY A 141 -0.92 -7.22 9.79
N GLU A 142 -1.14 -8.13 8.85
CA GLU A 142 -0.20 -9.14 8.41
C GLU A 142 0.65 -8.63 7.26
N LEU A 143 1.94 -8.40 7.49
CA LEU A 143 2.84 -7.87 6.47
C LEU A 143 3.19 -8.95 5.44
N VAL A 144 2.81 -8.76 4.17
CA VAL A 144 2.98 -9.77 3.09
C VAL A 144 4.35 -9.74 2.45
N LEU A 145 4.98 -8.57 2.36
CA LEU A 145 6.34 -8.39 1.81
C LEU A 145 7.14 -7.40 2.69
N PRO A 146 8.47 -7.45 2.62
CA PRO A 146 9.30 -6.38 3.17
C PRO A 146 8.88 -5.02 2.60
N PRO A 147 9.00 -3.92 3.40
CA PRO A 147 8.71 -2.58 2.90
C PRO A 147 9.58 -2.21 1.72
N GLU A 148 8.99 -1.61 0.66
CA GLU A 148 9.68 -1.25 -0.58
C GLU A 148 9.94 0.26 -0.68
N GLY A 149 10.94 0.66 -1.45
CA GLY A 149 11.26 2.04 -1.74
C GLY A 149 11.49 2.31 -3.21
N PHE A 150 10.87 3.38 -3.70
CA PHE A 150 10.97 3.83 -5.08
C PHE A 150 11.77 5.12 -5.17
N TYR A 151 12.70 5.18 -6.10
CA TYR A 151 13.69 6.25 -6.16
C TYR A 151 13.21 7.45 -6.97
N VAL A 152 13.52 8.64 -6.47
CA VAL A 152 13.32 9.92 -7.15
C VAL A 152 14.66 10.61 -7.36
N GLN A 153 14.75 11.40 -8.44
CA GLN A 153 15.89 12.26 -8.74
C GLN A 153 15.71 13.59 -8.01
N GLY A 154 16.60 13.91 -7.09
CA GLY A 154 16.48 15.12 -6.30
C GLY A 154 15.20 15.18 -5.44
N MET A 155 14.96 16.35 -4.81
CA MET A 155 13.90 16.49 -3.80
C MET A 155 12.48 16.48 -4.38
N GLU A 156 12.28 16.88 -5.63
CA GLU A 156 10.97 17.03 -6.26
C GLU A 156 10.67 15.95 -7.31
N GLY A 157 11.66 15.17 -7.67
CA GLY A 157 11.58 14.17 -8.74
C GLY A 157 12.19 14.69 -10.04
N PRO A 158 11.97 14.03 -11.16
CA PRO A 158 11.02 12.92 -11.38
C PRO A 158 11.43 11.60 -10.70
N LEU A 159 10.57 10.57 -10.85
CA LEU A 159 10.97 9.20 -10.54
C LEU A 159 12.16 8.76 -11.43
N VAL A 160 13.03 7.94 -10.88
CA VAL A 160 14.11 7.31 -11.65
C VAL A 160 13.50 6.40 -12.72
N GLU A 161 14.17 6.26 -13.86
CA GLU A 161 13.74 5.35 -14.93
C GLU A 161 13.65 3.90 -14.41
N GLY A 162 12.61 3.17 -14.81
CA GLY A 162 12.34 1.80 -14.37
C GLY A 162 11.54 1.68 -13.05
N GLU A 163 11.27 2.76 -12.34
CA GLU A 163 10.56 2.68 -11.06
C GLU A 163 9.07 2.31 -11.21
N PHE A 164 8.46 2.60 -12.36
CA PHE A 164 7.09 2.15 -12.66
C PHE A 164 7.04 0.63 -12.85
N GLU A 165 7.95 0.08 -13.61
CA GLU A 165 8.08 -1.37 -13.84
C GLU A 165 8.37 -2.11 -12.54
N ARG A 166 9.21 -1.52 -11.67
CA ARG A 166 9.47 -2.07 -10.33
C ARG A 166 8.22 -2.04 -9.46
N ALA A 167 7.40 -0.99 -9.53
CA ALA A 167 6.15 -0.88 -8.78
C ALA A 167 5.11 -1.91 -9.24
N GLU A 168 4.98 -2.13 -10.55
CA GLU A 168 4.14 -3.19 -11.11
C GLU A 168 4.59 -4.58 -10.64
N GLU A 169 5.89 -4.86 -10.72
CA GLU A 169 6.44 -6.14 -10.31
C GLU A 169 6.25 -6.39 -8.81
N TRP A 170 6.45 -5.36 -7.98
CA TRP A 170 6.19 -5.46 -6.55
C TRP A 170 4.72 -5.73 -6.25
N ALA A 171 3.78 -5.11 -6.98
CA ALA A 171 2.36 -5.40 -6.85
C ALA A 171 2.03 -6.86 -7.23
N ARG A 172 2.64 -7.41 -8.30
CA ARG A 172 2.49 -8.82 -8.68
C ARG A 172 3.04 -9.76 -7.59
N GLN A 173 4.16 -9.41 -6.96
CA GLN A 173 4.71 -10.18 -5.83
C GLN A 173 3.78 -10.17 -4.62
N ILE A 174 3.09 -9.05 -4.33
CA ILE A 174 2.06 -8.97 -3.30
C ILE A 174 0.92 -9.95 -3.60
N ILE A 175 0.44 -10.02 -4.85
CA ILE A 175 -0.60 -10.98 -5.26
C ILE A 175 -0.12 -12.42 -5.08
N ALA A 176 1.11 -12.72 -5.47
CA ALA A 176 1.68 -14.08 -5.39
C ALA A 176 2.00 -14.54 -3.95
N ALA A 177 2.14 -13.63 -3.00
CA ALA A 177 2.47 -13.91 -1.60
C ALA A 177 1.25 -14.17 -0.70
N GLN A 178 0.06 -14.31 -1.29
CA GLN A 178 -1.20 -14.40 -0.53
C GLN A 178 -1.77 -15.80 -0.41
#